data_a9d01f83eb28bfa779c3c9509d83cd4b
#
_entry.id   a9d01f83eb28bfa779c3c9509d83cd4b
#
_cell.length_a   1.000
_cell.length_b   1.000
_cell.length_c   1.000
_cell.angle_alpha   90.00
_cell.angle_beta   90.00
_cell.angle_gamma   90.00
#
_symmetry.space_group_name_H-M   'P 1'
#
loop_
_entity.id
_entity.type
_entity.pdbx_description
1 polymer ?
#
loop_
_entity_poly.entity_id
_entity_poly.type
_entity_poly.pdbx_seq_one_letter_code
_entity_poly.pdbx_strand_id
1 'polypeptide(L)'
;ILYPDERRERILAQMKEIEQRHNIKIEIDKELLEEVVAITEYPTALIGKFDVEFLELPEEVIVTSMKENQRYFAVYKDGKLTNNFIVVSNSKTEDFGYIIAGNEKVLRPRLADAMFFYKNDIKNGLSNEGLKKLVFVEGLGTVYDKCEREAKIASYLAEILKIDKKDIELLQKAVMLSKADLMSEMVYEFTELQGLMGYYYSKIAKNDEKISLALKEQYLPSGENSELPSSIFSSIVAMSNKIDNLMALFSAGKIPTGSKDPFALRRAALGVVKIAIEHKLDIDFKAIFEDLKENYKNLDLKVLNEFFIERLYKIFDSVNPTVLKAVISSGERNIYKIYQKVEALNPFVESDNFKDYSATFKRVANIVKDIEINSSLNIEETLFEQDEERDLYNSFKKIKTSNFVTFDEELEALFSLKPQLDSFFEKVFVNHEDEKIKTNRKNLIAQVYLGFRNIADIKEITI
;
A
#
# COMPACT_ATOMS: atom_id res chain seq x y z
N ILE A 1 -3.20 42.85 4.27
CA ILE A 1 -2.17 42.16 5.09
C ILE A 1 -1.18 41.51 4.12
N LEU A 2 0.07 41.92 4.17
CA LEU A 2 1.07 41.53 3.17
C LEU A 2 1.52 40.06 3.38
N TYR A 3 1.80 39.66 4.62
CA TYR A 3 2.39 38.36 4.92
C TYR A 3 1.32 37.26 5.08
N PRO A 4 1.49 36.09 4.42
CA PRO A 4 0.54 34.96 4.55
C PRO A 4 0.35 34.48 5.98
N ASP A 5 1.42 34.46 6.79
CA ASP A 5 1.35 34.00 8.18
C ASP A 5 0.44 34.90 9.04
N GLU A 6 0.50 36.22 8.89
CA GLU A 6 -0.39 37.15 9.56
C GLU A 6 -1.85 36.94 9.15
N ARG A 7 -2.10 36.60 7.87
CA ARG A 7 -3.45 36.30 7.39
C ARG A 7 -3.97 34.99 7.98
N ARG A 8 -3.12 33.97 8.03
CA ARG A 8 -3.44 32.67 8.65
C ARG A 8 -3.78 32.84 10.14
N GLU A 9 -2.92 33.51 10.88
CA GLU A 9 -3.14 33.77 12.30
C GLU A 9 -4.44 34.53 12.55
N ARG A 10 -4.74 35.54 11.71
CA ARG A 10 -5.99 36.29 11.79
C ARG A 10 -7.21 35.40 11.53
N ILE A 11 -7.20 34.55 10.51
CA ILE A 11 -8.29 33.61 10.22
C ILE A 11 -8.52 32.68 11.41
N LEU A 12 -7.45 32.05 11.90
CA LEU A 12 -7.53 31.10 13.01
C LEU A 12 -8.00 31.77 14.34
N ALA A 13 -7.55 32.99 14.62
CA ALA A 13 -7.99 33.72 15.79
C ALA A 13 -9.48 34.05 15.72
N GLN A 14 -9.99 34.50 14.57
CA GLN A 14 -11.41 34.79 14.37
C GLN A 14 -12.27 33.51 14.43
N MET A 15 -11.81 32.42 13.81
CA MET A 15 -12.49 31.13 13.92
C MET A 15 -12.62 30.67 15.38
N LYS A 16 -11.55 30.83 16.17
CA LYS A 16 -11.57 30.51 17.61
C LYS A 16 -12.55 31.39 18.39
N GLU A 17 -12.66 32.67 18.07
CA GLU A 17 -13.68 33.56 18.67
C GLU A 17 -15.09 33.11 18.33
N ILE A 18 -15.34 32.70 17.08
CA ILE A 18 -16.63 32.18 16.63
C ILE A 18 -16.97 30.87 17.35
N GLU A 19 -15.99 29.94 17.47
CA GLU A 19 -16.16 28.69 18.24
C GLU A 19 -16.62 28.95 19.69
N GLN A 20 -15.94 29.89 20.37
CA GLN A 20 -16.27 30.23 21.76
C GLN A 20 -17.64 30.89 21.89
N ARG A 21 -17.98 31.83 20.98
CA ARG A 21 -19.24 32.56 21.01
C ARG A 21 -20.45 31.65 20.76
N HIS A 22 -20.32 30.68 19.86
CA HIS A 22 -21.42 29.84 19.42
C HIS A 22 -21.42 28.44 20.04
N ASN A 23 -20.40 28.10 20.85
CA ASN A 23 -20.19 26.76 21.42
C ASN A 23 -20.23 25.66 20.35
N ILE A 24 -19.37 25.84 19.35
CA ILE A 24 -19.22 24.96 18.18
C ILE A 24 -17.75 24.62 17.96
N LYS A 25 -17.48 23.67 17.06
CA LYS A 25 -16.13 23.30 16.59
C LYS A 25 -16.05 23.50 15.09
N ILE A 26 -15.03 24.20 14.62
CA ILE A 26 -14.75 24.37 13.20
C ILE A 26 -13.70 23.34 12.79
N GLU A 27 -13.97 22.58 11.73
CA GLU A 27 -13.00 21.67 11.16
C GLU A 27 -11.96 22.45 10.34
N ILE A 28 -10.70 22.42 10.78
CA ILE A 28 -9.60 23.10 10.11
C ILE A 28 -8.95 22.14 9.11
N ASP A 29 -9.45 22.17 7.88
CA ASP A 29 -8.74 21.55 6.75
C ASP A 29 -7.52 22.43 6.39
N LYS A 30 -6.33 21.86 6.50
CA LYS A 30 -5.06 22.58 6.29
C LYS A 30 -4.89 23.05 4.85
N GLU A 31 -5.27 22.24 3.88
CA GLU A 31 -5.14 22.57 2.45
C GLU A 31 -6.11 23.69 2.08
N LEU A 32 -7.35 23.57 2.52
CA LEU A 32 -8.36 24.63 2.36
C LEU A 32 -7.92 25.93 3.03
N LEU A 33 -7.36 25.86 4.25
CA LEU A 33 -6.86 27.05 4.94
C LEU A 33 -5.76 27.74 4.14
N GLU A 34 -4.77 27.00 3.63
CA GLU A 34 -3.68 27.59 2.83
C GLU A 34 -4.21 28.18 1.51
N GLU A 35 -5.17 27.54 0.86
CA GLU A 35 -5.82 28.09 -0.32
C GLU A 35 -6.53 29.41 0.00
N VAL A 36 -7.31 29.44 1.07
CA VAL A 36 -8.02 30.66 1.51
C VAL A 36 -7.05 31.77 1.90
N VAL A 37 -5.95 31.46 2.58
CA VAL A 37 -4.87 32.43 2.90
C VAL A 37 -4.25 33.00 1.63
N ALA A 38 -4.10 32.17 0.58
CA ALA A 38 -3.50 32.63 -0.68
C ALA A 38 -4.42 33.58 -1.46
N ILE A 39 -5.73 33.35 -1.44
CA ILE A 39 -6.71 34.13 -2.24
C ILE A 39 -7.31 35.33 -1.49
N THR A 40 -7.00 35.54 -0.20
CA THR A 40 -7.54 36.66 0.58
C THR A 40 -6.43 37.61 1.02
N GLU A 41 -6.63 38.93 0.84
CA GLU A 41 -5.69 39.97 1.26
C GLU A 41 -6.04 40.54 2.65
N TYR A 42 -7.33 40.59 2.98
CA TYR A 42 -7.84 41.07 4.26
C TYR A 42 -8.93 40.13 4.78
N PRO A 43 -8.54 38.94 5.25
CA PRO A 43 -9.48 37.88 5.61
C PRO A 43 -10.34 38.25 6.82
N THR A 44 -11.64 37.98 6.72
CA THR A 44 -12.59 38.07 7.82
C THR A 44 -13.46 36.82 7.83
N ALA A 45 -13.36 36.00 8.89
CA ALA A 45 -14.15 34.80 9.06
C ALA A 45 -15.58 35.15 9.48
N LEU A 46 -16.57 34.61 8.78
CA LEU A 46 -17.99 34.84 8.98
C LEU A 46 -18.70 33.49 9.12
N ILE A 47 -19.73 33.43 9.98
CA ILE A 47 -20.57 32.26 10.11
C ILE A 47 -21.86 32.47 9.30
N GLY A 48 -22.16 31.50 8.42
CA GLY A 48 -23.41 31.41 7.68
C GLY A 48 -24.16 30.12 8.03
N LYS A 49 -25.34 29.94 7.46
CA LYS A 49 -26.21 28.77 7.66
C LYS A 49 -26.85 28.32 6.36
N PHE A 50 -27.20 27.06 6.29
CA PHE A 50 -28.03 26.49 5.24
C PHE A 50 -29.29 25.83 5.83
N ASP A 51 -30.23 25.47 4.98
CA ASP A 51 -31.50 24.88 5.44
C ASP A 51 -31.22 23.51 6.08
N VAL A 52 -31.83 23.27 7.24
CA VAL A 52 -31.65 22.06 8.06
C VAL A 52 -31.97 20.77 7.30
N GLU A 53 -32.89 20.84 6.33
CA GLU A 53 -33.27 19.69 5.49
C GLU A 53 -32.11 19.04 4.75
N PHE A 54 -31.09 19.82 4.41
CA PHE A 54 -29.89 19.28 3.73
C PHE A 54 -29.01 18.38 4.61
N LEU A 55 -29.22 18.39 5.93
CA LEU A 55 -28.58 17.42 6.84
C LEU A 55 -29.09 15.98 6.66
N GLU A 56 -30.10 15.74 5.80
CA GLU A 56 -30.44 14.38 5.35
C GLU A 56 -29.40 13.78 4.39
N LEU A 57 -28.58 14.61 3.75
CA LEU A 57 -27.46 14.16 2.94
C LEU A 57 -26.36 13.53 3.82
N PRO A 58 -25.58 12.57 3.29
CA PRO A 58 -24.34 12.18 3.93
C PRO A 58 -23.47 13.39 4.23
N GLU A 59 -22.84 13.39 5.38
CA GLU A 59 -22.02 14.50 5.86
C GLU A 59 -20.95 14.90 4.85
N GLU A 60 -20.27 13.90 4.28
CA GLU A 60 -19.17 14.12 3.34
C GLU A 60 -19.64 14.76 2.03
N VAL A 61 -20.89 14.55 1.61
CA VAL A 61 -21.49 15.24 0.45
C VAL A 61 -21.61 16.73 0.72
N ILE A 62 -22.09 17.10 1.93
CA ILE A 62 -22.23 18.50 2.34
C ILE A 62 -20.85 19.15 2.45
N VAL A 63 -19.92 18.49 3.13
CA VAL A 63 -18.56 19.00 3.35
C VAL A 63 -17.83 19.18 2.00
N THR A 64 -17.91 18.21 1.09
CA THR A 64 -17.31 18.29 -0.24
C THR A 64 -17.91 19.46 -1.05
N SER A 65 -19.24 19.57 -1.05
CA SER A 65 -19.91 20.69 -1.74
C SER A 65 -19.48 22.05 -1.19
N MET A 66 -19.35 22.19 0.11
CA MET A 66 -18.86 23.42 0.75
C MET A 66 -17.38 23.70 0.43
N LYS A 67 -16.53 22.71 0.53
CA LYS A 67 -15.08 22.82 0.33
C LYS A 67 -14.74 23.10 -1.12
N GLU A 68 -15.12 22.21 -2.02
CA GLU A 68 -14.67 22.21 -3.41
C GLU A 68 -15.28 23.34 -4.24
N ASN A 69 -16.56 23.68 -3.99
CA ASN A 69 -17.22 24.69 -4.78
C ASN A 69 -17.12 26.10 -4.18
N GLN A 70 -17.06 26.24 -2.86
CA GLN A 70 -17.23 27.53 -2.20
C GLN A 70 -16.10 27.91 -1.24
N ARG A 71 -15.18 27.02 -0.93
CA ARG A 71 -14.09 27.24 0.05
C ARG A 71 -14.60 27.54 1.46
N TYR A 72 -15.69 26.86 1.87
CA TYR A 72 -16.25 26.97 3.22
C TYR A 72 -15.76 25.85 4.12
N PHE A 73 -15.62 26.17 5.41
CA PHE A 73 -15.24 25.22 6.44
C PHE A 73 -16.47 24.65 7.14
N ALA A 74 -16.43 23.37 7.41
CA ALA A 74 -17.49 22.67 8.11
C ALA A 74 -17.52 22.99 9.61
N VAL A 75 -18.73 22.98 10.18
CA VAL A 75 -18.98 23.34 11.58
C VAL A 75 -19.68 22.21 12.29
N TYR A 76 -19.11 21.80 13.41
CA TYR A 76 -19.59 20.68 14.23
C TYR A 76 -20.07 21.14 15.60
N LYS A 77 -20.99 20.39 16.17
CA LYS A 77 -21.42 20.51 17.57
C LYS A 77 -21.65 19.11 18.13
N ASP A 78 -21.03 18.81 19.27
CA ASP A 78 -21.12 17.51 19.92
C ASP A 78 -20.78 16.33 18.96
N GLY A 79 -19.78 16.54 18.09
CA GLY A 79 -19.29 15.56 17.12
C GLY A 79 -20.21 15.33 15.91
N LYS A 80 -21.23 16.17 15.70
CA LYS A 80 -22.14 16.10 14.54
C LYS A 80 -22.04 17.35 13.69
N LEU A 81 -22.09 17.18 12.38
CA LEU A 81 -22.18 18.30 11.44
C LEU A 81 -23.42 19.15 11.75
N THR A 82 -23.25 20.45 11.78
CA THR A 82 -24.35 21.42 11.93
C THR A 82 -24.75 21.99 10.57
N ASN A 83 -25.85 22.71 10.52
CA ASN A 83 -26.22 23.49 9.33
C ASN A 83 -25.55 24.86 9.26
N ASN A 84 -24.41 25.03 9.95
CA ASN A 84 -23.59 26.22 9.84
C ASN A 84 -22.33 25.94 9.00
N PHE A 85 -21.77 26.99 8.42
CA PHE A 85 -20.49 26.95 7.73
C PHE A 85 -19.68 28.22 8.03
N ILE A 86 -18.38 28.16 7.85
CA ILE A 86 -17.52 29.34 7.90
C ILE A 86 -17.06 29.70 6.50
N VAL A 87 -17.28 30.97 6.13
CA VAL A 87 -16.69 31.57 4.95
C VAL A 87 -15.69 32.65 5.36
N VAL A 88 -14.60 32.76 4.62
CA VAL A 88 -13.62 33.84 4.82
C VAL A 88 -13.80 34.87 3.72
N SER A 89 -14.32 36.02 4.11
CA SER A 89 -14.52 37.16 3.20
C SER A 89 -13.23 37.93 3.03
N ASN A 90 -12.98 38.46 1.80
CA ASN A 90 -11.90 39.40 1.50
C ASN A 90 -12.39 40.86 1.44
N SER A 91 -13.50 41.18 2.09
CA SER A 91 -14.11 42.48 2.08
C SER A 91 -13.82 43.26 3.36
N LYS A 92 -13.58 44.56 3.22
CA LYS A 92 -13.47 45.49 4.34
C LYS A 92 -14.77 46.29 4.43
N THR A 93 -15.66 45.88 5.32
CA THR A 93 -16.96 46.56 5.55
C THR A 93 -17.28 46.53 7.04
N GLU A 94 -18.21 47.38 7.46
CA GLU A 94 -18.76 47.39 8.83
C GLU A 94 -19.98 46.46 8.94
N ASP A 95 -20.69 46.20 7.83
CA ASP A 95 -21.85 45.31 7.77
C ASP A 95 -21.57 44.12 6.84
N PHE A 96 -21.47 42.91 7.42
CA PHE A 96 -21.28 41.68 6.71
C PHE A 96 -22.60 40.93 6.39
N GLY A 97 -23.75 41.45 6.76
CA GLY A 97 -25.03 40.79 6.59
C GLY A 97 -25.36 40.42 5.14
N TYR A 98 -25.09 41.35 4.19
CA TYR A 98 -25.26 41.05 2.76
C TYR A 98 -24.28 40.01 2.23
N ILE A 99 -23.06 39.98 2.77
CA ILE A 99 -22.04 38.99 2.38
C ILE A 99 -22.45 37.60 2.86
N ILE A 100 -22.87 37.49 4.11
CA ILE A 100 -23.38 36.22 4.68
C ILE A 100 -24.58 35.74 3.86
N ALA A 101 -25.60 36.57 3.67
CA ALA A 101 -26.81 36.22 2.91
C ALA A 101 -26.48 35.83 1.44
N GLY A 102 -25.48 36.48 0.83
CA GLY A 102 -24.98 36.14 -0.50
C GLY A 102 -24.37 34.74 -0.55
N ASN A 103 -23.52 34.38 0.42
CA ASN A 103 -22.90 33.05 0.52
C ASN A 103 -23.93 31.96 0.83
N GLU A 104 -24.91 32.21 1.71
CA GLU A 104 -26.02 31.31 1.97
C GLU A 104 -26.85 31.06 0.70
N LYS A 105 -27.11 32.13 -0.07
CA LYS A 105 -27.84 32.06 -1.33
C LYS A 105 -27.11 31.26 -2.41
N VAL A 106 -25.80 31.29 -2.45
CA VAL A 106 -24.97 30.55 -3.42
C VAL A 106 -24.86 29.08 -3.03
N LEU A 107 -24.76 28.75 -1.74
CA LEU A 107 -24.65 27.37 -1.27
C LEU A 107 -25.95 26.59 -1.45
N ARG A 108 -27.10 27.23 -1.25
CA ARG A 108 -28.42 26.57 -1.28
C ARG A 108 -28.72 25.81 -2.57
N PRO A 109 -28.54 26.33 -3.80
CA PRO A 109 -28.75 25.57 -5.04
C PRO A 109 -27.84 24.34 -5.13
N ARG A 110 -26.59 24.45 -4.71
CA ARG A 110 -25.63 23.34 -4.72
C ARG A 110 -26.08 22.18 -3.85
N LEU A 111 -26.54 22.48 -2.64
CA LEU A 111 -27.08 21.45 -1.74
C LEU A 111 -28.44 20.91 -2.22
N ALA A 112 -29.25 21.74 -2.86
CA ALA A 112 -30.52 21.30 -3.46
C ALA A 112 -30.27 20.34 -4.65
N ASP A 113 -29.28 20.61 -5.51
CA ASP A 113 -28.88 19.72 -6.59
C ASP A 113 -28.34 18.41 -6.01
N ALA A 114 -27.47 18.46 -5.02
CA ALA A 114 -26.95 17.28 -4.33
C ALA A 114 -28.07 16.44 -3.72
N MET A 115 -29.06 17.06 -3.07
CA MET A 115 -30.23 16.38 -2.53
C MET A 115 -31.08 15.72 -3.62
N PHE A 116 -31.23 16.39 -4.75
CA PHE A 116 -31.97 15.83 -5.90
C PHE A 116 -31.24 14.60 -6.46
N PHE A 117 -29.93 14.68 -6.70
CA PHE A 117 -29.11 13.55 -7.17
C PHE A 117 -29.18 12.39 -6.19
N TYR A 118 -28.99 12.66 -4.90
CA TYR A 118 -29.03 11.63 -3.86
C TYR A 118 -30.36 10.86 -3.83
N LYS A 119 -31.49 11.58 -3.91
CA LYS A 119 -32.81 10.97 -3.94
C LYS A 119 -33.06 10.15 -5.21
N ASN A 120 -32.59 10.64 -6.36
CA ASN A 120 -32.66 9.89 -7.63
C ASN A 120 -31.84 8.62 -7.58
N ASP A 121 -30.60 8.71 -7.12
CA ASP A 121 -29.69 7.57 -7.02
C ASP A 121 -30.24 6.49 -6.08
N ILE A 122 -30.82 6.88 -4.94
CA ILE A 122 -31.49 5.93 -4.04
C ILE A 122 -32.66 5.22 -4.74
N LYS A 123 -33.44 5.96 -5.52
CA LYS A 123 -34.58 5.39 -6.27
C LYS A 123 -34.09 4.43 -7.37
N ASN A 124 -33.01 4.76 -8.05
CA ASN A 124 -32.43 3.95 -9.14
C ASN A 124 -31.72 2.71 -8.59
N GLY A 125 -31.19 2.79 -7.36
CA GLY A 125 -30.45 1.74 -6.70
C GLY A 125 -29.04 1.55 -7.26
N LEU A 126 -28.21 0.79 -6.53
CA LEU A 126 -26.84 0.49 -6.89
C LEU A 126 -26.78 -0.69 -7.89
N SER A 127 -26.37 -0.44 -9.13
CA SER A 127 -26.28 -1.44 -10.21
C SER A 127 -25.02 -1.26 -11.04
N ASN A 128 -24.40 -2.37 -11.42
CA ASN A 128 -23.21 -2.39 -12.29
C ASN A 128 -23.52 -2.54 -13.78
N GLU A 129 -24.78 -2.66 -14.17
CA GLU A 129 -25.17 -2.86 -15.58
C GLU A 129 -24.72 -1.70 -16.49
N GLY A 130 -24.77 -0.48 -16.00
CA GLY A 130 -24.30 0.70 -16.72
C GLY A 130 -22.81 0.68 -17.06
N LEU A 131 -22.00 0.01 -16.24
CA LEU A 131 -20.56 -0.11 -16.43
C LEU A 131 -20.16 -0.81 -17.73
N LYS A 132 -21.07 -1.59 -18.33
CA LYS A 132 -20.90 -2.22 -19.67
C LYS A 132 -20.78 -1.20 -20.80
N LYS A 133 -21.21 0.04 -20.57
CA LYS A 133 -21.13 1.14 -21.54
C LYS A 133 -19.99 2.11 -21.24
N LEU A 134 -19.37 2.01 -20.06
CA LEU A 134 -18.31 2.89 -19.64
C LEU A 134 -16.95 2.29 -20.01
N VAL A 135 -16.26 2.91 -20.95
CA VAL A 135 -14.92 2.46 -21.38
C VAL A 135 -13.91 2.68 -20.25
N PHE A 136 -13.15 1.65 -19.89
CA PHE A 136 -12.07 1.76 -18.92
C PHE A 136 -10.85 2.44 -19.53
N VAL A 137 -10.23 1.77 -20.49
CA VAL A 137 -9.11 2.30 -21.31
C VAL A 137 -9.25 1.65 -22.69
N GLU A 138 -8.91 2.38 -23.74
CA GLU A 138 -8.93 1.86 -25.10
C GLU A 138 -8.10 0.57 -25.21
N GLY A 139 -8.71 -0.49 -25.75
CA GLY A 139 -8.11 -1.82 -25.88
C GLY A 139 -8.20 -2.71 -24.62
N LEU A 140 -8.67 -2.19 -23.48
CA LEU A 140 -8.84 -2.95 -22.22
C LEU A 140 -10.30 -3.23 -21.85
N GLY A 141 -11.24 -2.85 -22.72
CA GLY A 141 -12.67 -3.07 -22.52
C GLY A 141 -13.34 -2.02 -21.64
N THR A 142 -14.46 -2.41 -21.05
CA THR A 142 -15.30 -1.57 -20.20
C THR A 142 -14.89 -1.63 -18.72
N VAL A 143 -15.47 -0.74 -17.89
CA VAL A 143 -15.30 -0.82 -16.44
C VAL A 143 -15.97 -2.10 -15.90
N TYR A 144 -17.00 -2.63 -16.56
CA TYR A 144 -17.57 -3.94 -16.21
C TYR A 144 -16.54 -5.06 -16.41
N ASP A 145 -15.87 -5.09 -17.58
CA ASP A 145 -14.81 -6.07 -17.86
C ASP A 145 -13.66 -5.96 -16.84
N LYS A 146 -13.37 -4.74 -16.40
CA LYS A 146 -12.42 -4.52 -15.29
C LYS A 146 -12.90 -5.18 -13.99
N CYS A 147 -14.15 -5.01 -13.58
CA CYS A 147 -14.70 -5.68 -12.40
C CYS A 147 -14.63 -7.21 -12.52
N GLU A 148 -14.84 -7.77 -13.71
CA GLU A 148 -14.68 -9.23 -13.92
C GLU A 148 -13.24 -9.70 -13.74
N ARG A 149 -12.25 -8.93 -14.21
CA ARG A 149 -10.83 -9.24 -13.95
C ARG A 149 -10.48 -9.10 -12.47
N GLU A 150 -10.94 -8.02 -11.82
CA GLU A 150 -10.77 -7.82 -10.37
C GLU A 150 -11.40 -8.97 -9.57
N ALA A 151 -12.57 -9.48 -9.99
CA ALA A 151 -13.23 -10.63 -9.34
C ALA A 151 -12.40 -11.91 -9.42
N LYS A 152 -11.69 -12.15 -10.54
CA LYS A 152 -10.75 -13.27 -10.65
C LYS A 152 -9.54 -13.10 -9.73
N ILE A 153 -9.00 -11.89 -9.62
CA ILE A 153 -7.91 -11.57 -8.70
C ILE A 153 -8.37 -11.78 -7.26
N ALA A 154 -9.56 -11.28 -6.90
CA ALA A 154 -10.13 -11.46 -5.57
C ALA A 154 -10.32 -12.93 -5.21
N SER A 155 -10.79 -13.76 -6.15
CA SER A 155 -10.89 -15.21 -5.95
C SER A 155 -9.54 -15.85 -5.70
N TYR A 156 -8.54 -15.50 -6.50
CA TYR A 156 -7.17 -16.00 -6.34
C TYR A 156 -6.59 -15.60 -4.96
N LEU A 157 -6.72 -14.34 -4.59
CA LEU A 157 -6.27 -13.85 -3.28
C LEU A 157 -7.01 -14.54 -2.13
N ALA A 158 -8.32 -14.74 -2.26
CA ALA A 158 -9.13 -15.42 -1.25
C ALA A 158 -8.69 -16.87 -1.07
N GLU A 159 -8.32 -17.57 -2.15
CA GLU A 159 -7.83 -18.96 -2.10
C GLU A 159 -6.49 -19.07 -1.38
N ILE A 160 -5.48 -18.25 -1.78
CA ILE A 160 -4.15 -18.28 -1.14
C ILE A 160 -4.19 -17.83 0.32
N LEU A 161 -5.08 -16.90 0.67
CA LEU A 161 -5.29 -16.41 2.03
C LEU A 161 -6.26 -17.29 2.84
N LYS A 162 -6.78 -18.37 2.26
CA LYS A 162 -7.67 -19.35 2.89
C LYS A 162 -8.93 -18.72 3.50
N ILE A 163 -9.55 -17.81 2.76
CA ILE A 163 -10.80 -17.13 3.16
C ILE A 163 -11.96 -18.14 3.13
N ASP A 164 -12.88 -18.02 4.09
CA ASP A 164 -14.06 -18.88 4.18
C ASP A 164 -14.95 -18.75 2.92
N LYS A 165 -15.53 -19.86 2.48
CA LYS A 165 -16.39 -19.93 1.28
C LYS A 165 -17.52 -18.89 1.30
N LYS A 166 -18.13 -18.65 2.45
CA LYS A 166 -19.18 -17.63 2.60
C LYS A 166 -18.67 -16.24 2.28
N ASP A 167 -17.46 -15.89 2.72
CA ASP A 167 -16.86 -14.60 2.47
C ASP A 167 -16.38 -14.46 1.01
N ILE A 168 -16.05 -15.58 0.33
CA ILE A 168 -15.73 -15.55 -1.11
C ILE A 168 -16.92 -15.09 -1.95
N GLU A 169 -18.15 -15.56 -1.66
CA GLU A 169 -19.36 -15.11 -2.35
C GLU A 169 -19.62 -13.60 -2.11
N LEU A 170 -19.42 -13.14 -0.88
CA LEU A 170 -19.52 -11.73 -0.53
C LEU A 170 -18.45 -10.89 -1.23
N LEU A 171 -17.20 -11.39 -1.33
CA LEU A 171 -16.11 -10.73 -2.06
C LEU A 171 -16.43 -10.56 -3.54
N GLN A 172 -16.94 -11.61 -4.20
CA GLN A 172 -17.38 -11.54 -5.59
C GLN A 172 -18.42 -10.43 -5.79
N LYS A 173 -19.43 -10.41 -4.90
CA LYS A 173 -20.45 -9.36 -4.93
C LYS A 173 -19.87 -7.97 -4.69
N ALA A 174 -18.96 -7.82 -3.71
CA ALA A 174 -18.33 -6.55 -3.39
C ALA A 174 -17.53 -6.01 -4.59
N VAL A 175 -16.72 -6.86 -5.22
CA VAL A 175 -15.91 -6.46 -6.39
C VAL A 175 -16.81 -6.06 -7.56
N MET A 176 -17.85 -6.84 -7.87
CA MET A 176 -18.77 -6.53 -8.97
C MET A 176 -19.58 -5.25 -8.75
N LEU A 177 -19.78 -4.83 -7.49
CA LEU A 177 -20.43 -3.58 -7.13
C LEU A 177 -19.46 -2.42 -6.88
N SER A 178 -18.17 -2.68 -6.81
CA SER A 178 -17.17 -1.71 -6.35
C SER A 178 -17.10 -0.42 -7.16
N LYS A 179 -17.48 -0.47 -8.43
CA LYS A 179 -17.50 0.68 -9.35
C LYS A 179 -18.90 1.13 -9.72
N ALA A 180 -19.95 0.55 -9.12
CA ALA A 180 -21.32 0.80 -9.52
C ALA A 180 -21.78 2.26 -9.24
N ASP A 181 -21.18 2.91 -8.26
CA ASP A 181 -21.43 4.31 -7.92
C ASP A 181 -20.93 5.31 -9.00
N LEU A 182 -20.04 4.89 -9.90
CA LEU A 182 -19.67 5.70 -11.06
C LEU A 182 -20.85 5.98 -12.01
N MET A 183 -21.93 5.21 -11.87
CA MET A 183 -23.16 5.40 -12.64
C MET A 183 -24.16 6.30 -11.96
N SER A 184 -23.87 6.78 -10.74
CA SER A 184 -24.74 7.69 -9.98
C SER A 184 -24.59 9.14 -10.44
N GLU A 185 -25.68 9.90 -10.33
CA GLU A 185 -25.66 11.34 -10.63
C GLU A 185 -24.76 12.07 -9.62
N MET A 186 -24.73 11.61 -8.37
CA MET A 186 -23.86 12.17 -7.32
C MET A 186 -22.38 12.07 -7.65
N VAL A 187 -21.88 10.90 -8.05
CA VAL A 187 -20.46 10.72 -8.39
C VAL A 187 -20.11 11.37 -9.73
N TYR A 188 -21.08 11.51 -10.64
CA TYR A 188 -20.88 12.26 -11.87
C TYR A 188 -20.58 13.74 -11.61
N GLU A 189 -21.29 14.35 -10.66
CA GLU A 189 -21.09 15.76 -10.26
C GLU A 189 -19.92 15.92 -9.26
N PHE A 190 -19.78 15.01 -8.31
CA PHE A 190 -18.75 15.02 -7.25
C PHE A 190 -17.88 13.77 -7.34
N THR A 191 -16.89 13.81 -8.25
CA THR A 191 -16.01 12.66 -8.53
C THR A 191 -15.18 12.21 -7.34
N GLU A 192 -14.94 13.10 -6.38
CA GLU A 192 -14.21 12.85 -5.13
C GLU A 192 -14.96 11.87 -4.21
N LEU A 193 -16.28 11.75 -4.39
CA LEU A 193 -17.14 10.89 -3.58
C LEU A 193 -17.24 9.45 -4.10
N GLN A 194 -16.46 9.09 -5.14
CA GLN A 194 -16.42 7.71 -5.64
C GLN A 194 -15.93 6.74 -4.54
N GLY A 195 -16.57 5.58 -4.46
CA GLY A 195 -16.36 4.60 -3.40
C GLY A 195 -17.18 4.92 -2.15
N LEU A 196 -17.17 6.17 -1.68
CA LEU A 196 -17.95 6.61 -0.55
C LEU A 196 -19.47 6.55 -0.84
N MET A 197 -19.90 7.02 -2.00
CA MET A 197 -21.30 6.90 -2.40
C MET A 197 -21.70 5.45 -2.61
N GLY A 198 -20.82 4.63 -3.13
CA GLY A 198 -20.99 3.17 -3.17
C GLY A 198 -21.29 2.58 -1.80
N TYR A 199 -20.58 3.01 -0.76
CA TYR A 199 -20.85 2.61 0.62
C TYR A 199 -22.26 3.00 1.08
N TYR A 200 -22.66 4.27 0.92
CA TYR A 200 -23.96 4.74 1.36
C TYR A 200 -25.11 4.03 0.62
N TYR A 201 -25.01 3.91 -0.70
CA TYR A 201 -26.04 3.23 -1.49
C TYR A 201 -26.10 1.73 -1.21
N SER A 202 -24.96 1.11 -0.91
CA SER A 202 -24.89 -0.30 -0.49
C SER A 202 -25.58 -0.52 0.84
N LYS A 203 -25.41 0.38 1.81
CA LYS A 203 -26.12 0.33 3.10
C LYS A 203 -27.63 0.52 2.94
N ILE A 204 -28.05 1.46 2.11
CA ILE A 204 -29.47 1.69 1.83
C ILE A 204 -30.11 0.45 1.16
N ALA A 205 -29.35 -0.20 0.26
CA ALA A 205 -29.76 -1.46 -0.37
C ALA A 205 -29.70 -2.67 0.58
N LYS A 206 -29.31 -2.47 1.85
CA LYS A 206 -29.19 -3.51 2.89
C LYS A 206 -28.23 -4.65 2.50
N ASN A 207 -27.16 -4.35 1.79
CA ASN A 207 -26.07 -5.28 1.58
C ASN A 207 -25.34 -5.56 2.91
N ASP A 208 -24.58 -6.65 2.94
CA ASP A 208 -23.71 -6.98 4.08
C ASP A 208 -22.76 -5.81 4.39
N GLU A 209 -22.48 -5.57 5.67
CA GLU A 209 -21.62 -4.48 6.11
C GLU A 209 -20.20 -4.62 5.55
N LYS A 210 -19.67 -5.85 5.40
CA LYS A 210 -18.39 -6.12 4.78
C LYS A 210 -18.34 -5.62 3.34
N ILE A 211 -19.42 -5.83 2.56
CA ILE A 211 -19.54 -5.32 1.19
C ILE A 211 -19.52 -3.81 1.22
N SER A 212 -20.38 -3.19 2.01
CA SER A 212 -20.50 -1.74 2.06
C SER A 212 -19.16 -1.08 2.42
N LEU A 213 -18.48 -1.60 3.45
CA LEU A 213 -17.17 -1.08 3.88
C LEU A 213 -16.11 -1.26 2.81
N ALA A 214 -16.06 -2.42 2.14
CA ALA A 214 -15.12 -2.67 1.06
C ALA A 214 -15.32 -1.73 -0.14
N LEU A 215 -16.56 -1.31 -0.45
CA LEU A 215 -16.81 -0.30 -1.47
C LEU A 215 -16.21 1.05 -1.09
N LYS A 216 -16.29 1.45 0.20
CA LYS A 216 -15.65 2.67 0.71
C LYS A 216 -14.14 2.62 0.59
N GLU A 217 -13.55 1.48 0.95
CA GLU A 217 -12.12 1.30 1.13
C GLU A 217 -11.37 0.81 -0.12
N GLN A 218 -12.09 0.52 -1.23
CA GLN A 218 -11.52 -0.07 -2.44
C GLN A 218 -10.34 0.69 -3.07
N TYR A 219 -10.25 1.99 -2.83
CA TYR A 219 -9.17 2.83 -3.35
C TYR A 219 -8.02 3.03 -2.38
N LEU A 220 -8.18 2.62 -1.12
CA LEU A 220 -7.14 2.76 -0.09
C LEU A 220 -5.94 1.81 -0.34
N PRO A 221 -4.72 2.25 0.01
CA PRO A 221 -4.33 3.63 0.28
C PRO A 221 -4.34 4.45 -1.01
N SER A 222 -4.80 5.69 -0.91
CA SER A 222 -4.86 6.63 -2.04
C SER A 222 -3.63 7.53 -2.15
N GLY A 223 -2.82 7.60 -1.09
CA GLY A 223 -1.60 8.41 -0.99
C GLY A 223 -0.57 7.82 -0.04
N GLU A 224 0.53 8.53 0.17
CA GLU A 224 1.65 8.06 0.99
C GLU A 224 1.27 7.89 2.47
N ASN A 225 0.51 8.85 3.01
CA ASN A 225 0.04 8.88 4.41
C ASN A 225 -1.45 8.55 4.53
N SER A 226 -2.05 7.95 3.50
CA SER A 226 -3.45 7.55 3.50
C SER A 226 -3.65 6.33 4.42
N GLU A 227 -4.83 6.24 5.00
CA GLU A 227 -5.29 5.06 5.71
C GLU A 227 -5.20 3.81 4.84
N LEU A 228 -5.13 2.65 5.48
CA LEU A 228 -5.18 1.35 4.84
C LEU A 228 -6.57 0.73 5.00
N PRO A 229 -6.98 -0.22 4.16
CA PRO A 229 -8.22 -0.94 4.36
C PRO A 229 -8.28 -1.57 5.76
N SER A 230 -9.40 -1.45 6.43
CA SER A 230 -9.56 -1.80 7.85
C SER A 230 -9.64 -3.32 8.13
N SER A 231 -9.81 -4.14 7.10
CA SER A 231 -9.98 -5.59 7.22
C SER A 231 -9.31 -6.34 6.07
N ILE A 232 -9.05 -7.65 6.25
CA ILE A 232 -8.56 -8.51 5.18
C ILE A 232 -9.56 -8.56 4.02
N PHE A 233 -10.86 -8.54 4.29
CA PHE A 233 -11.90 -8.50 3.27
C PHE A 233 -11.79 -7.25 2.38
N SER A 234 -11.78 -6.07 2.97
CA SER A 234 -11.59 -4.81 2.23
C SER A 234 -10.22 -4.74 1.55
N SER A 235 -9.18 -5.32 2.17
CA SER A 235 -7.83 -5.41 1.61
C SER A 235 -7.79 -6.20 0.31
N ILE A 236 -8.50 -7.34 0.24
CA ILE A 236 -8.60 -8.14 -0.99
C ILE A 236 -9.25 -7.31 -2.10
N VAL A 237 -10.34 -6.59 -1.83
CA VAL A 237 -11.02 -5.74 -2.82
C VAL A 237 -10.08 -4.61 -3.28
N ALA A 238 -9.43 -3.91 -2.37
CA ALA A 238 -8.50 -2.83 -2.69
C ALA A 238 -7.27 -3.33 -3.47
N MET A 239 -6.69 -4.47 -3.09
CA MET A 239 -5.57 -5.09 -3.82
C MET A 239 -5.99 -5.56 -5.20
N SER A 240 -7.19 -6.14 -5.37
CA SER A 240 -7.69 -6.57 -6.67
C SER A 240 -7.75 -5.42 -7.67
N ASN A 241 -8.24 -4.25 -7.24
CA ASN A 241 -8.24 -3.04 -8.05
C ASN A 241 -6.82 -2.59 -8.44
N LYS A 242 -5.87 -2.60 -7.47
CA LYS A 242 -4.49 -2.16 -7.71
C LYS A 242 -3.71 -3.13 -8.61
N ILE A 243 -3.89 -4.43 -8.40
CA ILE A 243 -3.25 -5.48 -9.21
C ILE A 243 -3.81 -5.48 -10.64
N ASP A 244 -5.15 -5.35 -10.82
CA ASP A 244 -5.72 -5.20 -12.16
C ASP A 244 -5.18 -3.97 -12.87
N ASN A 245 -5.09 -2.82 -12.19
CA ASN A 245 -4.52 -1.61 -12.78
C ASN A 245 -3.06 -1.84 -13.25
N LEU A 246 -2.24 -2.52 -12.45
CA LEU A 246 -0.87 -2.84 -12.83
C LEU A 246 -0.83 -3.75 -14.05
N MET A 247 -1.51 -4.89 -14.01
CA MET A 247 -1.44 -5.89 -15.08
C MET A 247 -2.10 -5.39 -16.37
N ALA A 248 -3.27 -4.77 -16.28
CA ALA A 248 -4.02 -4.28 -17.44
C ALA A 248 -3.30 -3.13 -18.15
N LEU A 249 -2.83 -2.13 -17.41
CA LEU A 249 -2.18 -0.96 -18.03
C LEU A 249 -0.79 -1.29 -18.58
N PHE A 250 -0.04 -2.20 -17.92
CA PHE A 250 1.20 -2.73 -18.48
C PHE A 250 0.94 -3.51 -19.77
N SER A 251 -0.12 -4.33 -19.83
CA SER A 251 -0.51 -5.05 -21.05
C SER A 251 -0.88 -4.12 -22.22
N ALA A 252 -1.39 -2.92 -21.91
CA ALA A 252 -1.69 -1.87 -22.89
C ALA A 252 -0.50 -0.95 -23.18
N GLY A 253 0.69 -1.24 -22.66
CA GLY A 253 1.88 -0.41 -22.85
C GLY A 253 1.86 0.95 -22.14
N LYS A 254 0.94 1.13 -21.17
CA LYS A 254 0.81 2.37 -20.38
C LYS A 254 1.76 2.39 -19.17
N ILE A 255 3.04 2.12 -19.42
CA ILE A 255 4.07 1.99 -18.39
C ILE A 255 4.54 3.39 -17.94
N PRO A 256 4.64 3.68 -16.62
CA PRO A 256 5.17 4.95 -16.13
C PRO A 256 6.61 5.19 -16.58
N THR A 257 6.91 6.42 -17.02
CA THR A 257 8.25 6.82 -17.45
C THR A 257 8.69 8.11 -16.77
N GLY A 258 9.90 8.15 -16.22
CA GLY A 258 10.43 9.32 -15.52
C GLY A 258 9.46 9.83 -14.44
N SER A 259 9.06 11.10 -14.51
CA SER A 259 8.08 11.70 -13.60
C SER A 259 6.61 11.46 -14.00
N LYS A 260 6.36 10.91 -15.20
CA LYS A 260 4.99 10.74 -15.73
C LYS A 260 4.39 9.42 -15.25
N ASP A 261 3.30 9.51 -14.50
CA ASP A 261 2.49 8.38 -14.04
C ASP A 261 1.00 8.77 -13.99
N PRO A 262 0.36 8.96 -15.17
CA PRO A 262 -1.01 9.47 -15.23
C PRO A 262 -2.05 8.51 -14.64
N PHE A 263 -1.71 7.23 -14.50
CA PHE A 263 -2.58 6.21 -13.93
C PHE A 263 -2.23 5.83 -12.50
N ALA A 264 -1.27 6.53 -11.89
CA ALA A 264 -0.83 6.30 -10.51
C ALA A 264 -0.39 4.84 -10.22
N LEU A 265 0.27 4.19 -11.18
CA LEU A 265 0.69 2.79 -11.06
C LEU A 265 1.78 2.61 -9.99
N ARG A 266 2.63 3.62 -9.75
CA ARG A 266 3.59 3.60 -8.64
C ARG A 266 2.86 3.54 -7.31
N ARG A 267 1.80 4.34 -7.14
CA ARG A 267 0.96 4.33 -5.93
C ARG A 267 0.20 3.00 -5.80
N ALA A 268 -0.28 2.43 -6.92
CA ALA A 268 -0.95 1.13 -6.89
C ALA A 268 -0.01 0.03 -6.38
N ALA A 269 1.22 -0.06 -6.88
CA ALA A 269 2.20 -1.04 -6.43
C ALA A 269 2.59 -0.84 -4.95
N LEU A 270 2.88 0.41 -4.54
CA LEU A 270 3.14 0.75 -3.13
C LEU A 270 1.95 0.38 -2.23
N GLY A 271 0.73 0.59 -2.70
CA GLY A 271 -0.49 0.23 -1.97
C GLY A 271 -0.61 -1.27 -1.72
N VAL A 272 -0.30 -2.10 -2.72
CA VAL A 272 -0.28 -3.58 -2.54
C VAL A 272 0.74 -3.97 -1.47
N VAL A 273 1.95 -3.40 -1.52
CA VAL A 273 3.02 -3.70 -0.55
C VAL A 273 2.60 -3.28 0.87
N LYS A 274 2.10 -2.05 1.04
CA LYS A 274 1.67 -1.54 2.35
C LYS A 274 0.55 -2.40 2.96
N ILE A 275 -0.47 -2.76 2.17
CA ILE A 275 -1.57 -3.62 2.63
C ILE A 275 -1.04 -4.99 3.06
N ALA A 276 -0.15 -5.60 2.25
CA ALA A 276 0.38 -6.92 2.56
C ALA A 276 1.22 -6.93 3.85
N ILE A 277 2.00 -5.87 4.10
CA ILE A 277 2.80 -5.73 5.33
C ILE A 277 1.90 -5.52 6.55
N GLU A 278 0.96 -4.57 6.47
CA GLU A 278 0.07 -4.21 7.59
C GLU A 278 -0.76 -5.40 8.08
N HIS A 279 -1.37 -6.11 7.15
CA HIS A 279 -2.22 -7.26 7.47
C HIS A 279 -1.46 -8.59 7.50
N LYS A 280 -0.12 -8.56 7.40
CA LYS A 280 0.77 -9.74 7.46
C LYS A 280 0.37 -10.84 6.46
N LEU A 281 0.04 -10.43 5.23
CA LEU A 281 -0.49 -11.33 4.21
C LEU A 281 0.62 -12.14 3.55
N ASP A 282 0.42 -13.45 3.47
CA ASP A 282 1.34 -14.39 2.78
C ASP A 282 1.09 -14.33 1.27
N ILE A 283 1.67 -13.32 0.61
CA ILE A 283 1.42 -13.00 -0.80
C ILE A 283 2.73 -12.95 -1.58
N ASP A 284 2.89 -13.87 -2.53
CA ASP A 284 3.95 -13.86 -3.54
C ASP A 284 3.47 -13.08 -4.77
N PHE A 285 4.03 -11.87 -4.96
CA PHE A 285 3.63 -10.99 -6.06
C PHE A 285 3.96 -11.56 -7.44
N LYS A 286 5.06 -12.32 -7.55
CA LYS A 286 5.49 -12.93 -8.81
C LYS A 286 4.53 -14.06 -9.21
N ALA A 287 4.13 -14.91 -8.27
CA ALA A 287 3.16 -15.97 -8.49
C ALA A 287 1.81 -15.40 -8.95
N ILE A 288 1.32 -14.33 -8.31
CA ILE A 288 0.09 -13.64 -8.72
C ILE A 288 0.16 -13.19 -10.18
N PHE A 289 1.26 -12.55 -10.58
CA PHE A 289 1.39 -12.07 -11.96
C PHE A 289 1.51 -13.20 -12.98
N GLU A 290 2.21 -14.29 -12.62
CA GLU A 290 2.36 -15.48 -13.48
C GLU A 290 1.04 -16.22 -13.66
N ASP A 291 0.32 -16.49 -12.57
CA ASP A 291 -0.91 -17.30 -12.58
C ASP A 291 -2.08 -16.56 -13.22
N LEU A 292 -2.12 -15.23 -13.14
CA LEU A 292 -3.19 -14.42 -13.70
C LEU A 292 -2.88 -13.86 -15.11
N LYS A 293 -1.68 -14.10 -15.65
CA LYS A 293 -1.21 -13.55 -16.92
C LYS A 293 -2.19 -13.77 -18.08
N GLU A 294 -2.80 -14.93 -18.16
CA GLU A 294 -3.70 -15.30 -19.27
C GLU A 294 -4.92 -14.38 -19.40
N ASN A 295 -5.25 -13.60 -18.36
CA ASN A 295 -6.31 -12.61 -18.41
C ASN A 295 -5.87 -11.29 -19.10
N TYR A 296 -4.59 -11.13 -19.46
CA TYR A 296 -4.02 -9.90 -19.99
C TYR A 296 -3.17 -10.17 -21.22
N LYS A 297 -3.61 -9.64 -22.38
CA LYS A 297 -2.89 -9.80 -23.64
C LYS A 297 -1.61 -8.98 -23.64
N ASN A 298 -0.53 -9.53 -24.20
CA ASN A 298 0.75 -8.83 -24.39
C ASN A 298 1.43 -8.33 -23.08
N LEU A 299 1.12 -8.92 -21.94
CA LEU A 299 1.74 -8.54 -20.66
C LEU A 299 3.19 -9.05 -20.59
N ASP A 300 4.14 -8.13 -20.48
CA ASP A 300 5.55 -8.43 -20.19
C ASP A 300 5.76 -8.56 -18.68
N LEU A 301 5.80 -9.81 -18.21
CA LEU A 301 5.99 -10.12 -16.78
C LEU A 301 7.36 -9.67 -16.25
N LYS A 302 8.40 -9.66 -17.09
CA LYS A 302 9.72 -9.21 -16.65
C LYS A 302 9.69 -7.74 -16.30
N VAL A 303 9.16 -6.91 -17.19
CA VAL A 303 9.04 -5.46 -16.97
C VAL A 303 8.15 -5.15 -15.77
N LEU A 304 7.02 -5.86 -15.61
CA LEU A 304 6.13 -5.68 -14.47
C LEU A 304 6.79 -6.07 -13.14
N ASN A 305 7.50 -7.21 -13.10
CA ASN A 305 8.23 -7.65 -11.89
C ASN A 305 9.35 -6.66 -11.52
N GLU A 306 10.14 -6.19 -12.49
CA GLU A 306 11.18 -5.19 -12.25
C GLU A 306 10.58 -3.90 -11.70
N PHE A 307 9.50 -3.41 -12.29
CA PHE A 307 8.77 -2.24 -11.81
C PHE A 307 8.27 -2.43 -10.38
N PHE A 308 7.72 -3.60 -10.03
CA PHE A 308 7.23 -3.88 -8.69
C PHE A 308 8.36 -3.93 -7.66
N ILE A 309 9.48 -4.58 -8.01
CA ILE A 309 10.69 -4.65 -7.17
C ILE A 309 11.24 -3.24 -6.88
N GLU A 310 11.28 -2.35 -7.87
CA GLU A 310 11.70 -0.96 -7.65
C GLU A 310 10.84 -0.23 -6.59
N ARG A 311 9.57 -0.62 -6.43
CA ARG A 311 8.69 -0.03 -5.40
C ARG A 311 9.01 -0.53 -4.00
N LEU A 312 9.54 -1.74 -3.85
CA LEU A 312 10.03 -2.23 -2.56
C LEU A 312 11.17 -1.33 -2.03
N TYR A 313 12.10 -0.89 -2.89
CA TYR A 313 13.15 0.05 -2.47
C TYR A 313 12.60 1.38 -1.94
N LYS A 314 11.41 1.81 -2.38
CA LYS A 314 10.78 3.02 -1.84
C LYS A 314 10.16 2.80 -0.45
N ILE A 315 9.71 1.57 -0.16
CA ILE A 315 9.19 1.21 1.17
C ILE A 315 10.33 1.13 2.20
N PHE A 316 11.50 0.66 1.77
CA PHE A 316 12.69 0.46 2.60
C PHE A 316 13.75 1.56 2.39
N ASP A 317 13.33 2.81 2.13
CA ASP A 317 14.26 3.92 1.82
C ASP A 317 15.17 4.32 2.98
N SER A 318 14.82 3.99 4.22
CA SER A 318 15.64 4.17 5.42
C SER A 318 16.64 3.03 5.67
N VAL A 319 16.54 1.91 4.94
CA VAL A 319 17.37 0.72 5.09
C VAL A 319 18.52 0.76 4.09
N ASN A 320 19.67 0.17 4.45
CA ASN A 320 20.75 -0.01 3.47
C ASN A 320 20.22 -0.77 2.23
N PRO A 321 20.24 -0.17 1.02
CA PRO A 321 19.62 -0.77 -0.17
C PRO A 321 20.20 -2.14 -0.54
N THR A 322 21.42 -2.46 -0.10
CA THR A 322 22.04 -3.76 -0.37
C THR A 322 21.44 -4.88 0.49
N VAL A 323 20.80 -4.56 1.63
CA VAL A 323 20.06 -5.52 2.44
C VAL A 323 18.83 -6.01 1.68
N LEU A 324 18.01 -5.10 1.17
CA LEU A 324 16.87 -5.46 0.33
C LEU A 324 17.30 -6.22 -0.93
N LYS A 325 18.39 -5.77 -1.57
CA LYS A 325 18.98 -6.46 -2.73
C LYS A 325 19.34 -7.91 -2.38
N ALA A 326 19.98 -8.14 -1.24
CA ALA A 326 20.36 -9.48 -0.79
C ALA A 326 19.13 -10.39 -0.56
N VAL A 327 18.07 -9.87 0.07
CA VAL A 327 16.83 -10.60 0.28
C VAL A 327 16.15 -10.94 -1.06
N ILE A 328 16.04 -10.00 -1.99
CA ILE A 328 15.45 -10.27 -3.31
C ILE A 328 16.29 -11.23 -4.13
N SER A 329 17.64 -11.13 -4.06
CA SER A 329 18.57 -12.01 -4.78
C SER A 329 18.57 -13.44 -4.26
N SER A 330 18.08 -13.68 -3.04
CA SER A 330 17.85 -15.03 -2.51
C SER A 330 16.71 -15.77 -3.23
N GLY A 331 15.86 -15.05 -3.95
CA GLY A 331 14.69 -15.58 -4.64
C GLY A 331 13.37 -15.31 -3.93
N GLU A 332 13.39 -14.62 -2.79
CA GLU A 332 12.16 -14.28 -2.05
C GLU A 332 11.28 -13.32 -2.86
N ARG A 333 9.98 -13.62 -2.90
CA ARG A 333 8.96 -12.83 -3.60
C ARG A 333 7.69 -12.61 -2.78
N ASN A 334 7.62 -13.24 -1.61
CA ASN A 334 6.56 -12.99 -0.66
C ASN A 334 6.78 -11.64 0.03
N ILE A 335 5.82 -10.74 -0.10
CA ILE A 335 5.96 -9.34 0.35
C ILE A 335 6.21 -9.26 1.86
N TYR A 336 5.42 -9.97 2.66
CA TYR A 336 5.56 -9.92 4.11
C TYR A 336 6.85 -10.62 4.59
N LYS A 337 7.26 -11.72 3.94
CA LYS A 337 8.54 -12.36 4.24
C LYS A 337 9.74 -11.49 3.85
N ILE A 338 9.66 -10.75 2.72
CA ILE A 338 10.69 -9.75 2.38
C ILE A 338 10.80 -8.73 3.51
N TYR A 339 9.67 -8.19 3.99
CA TYR A 339 9.66 -7.25 5.11
C TYR A 339 10.34 -7.86 6.35
N GLN A 340 9.92 -9.04 6.78
CA GLN A 340 10.49 -9.70 7.97
C GLN A 340 12.00 -9.97 7.83
N LYS A 341 12.45 -10.43 6.66
CA LYS A 341 13.88 -10.71 6.39
C LYS A 341 14.72 -9.45 6.37
N VAL A 342 14.19 -8.36 5.81
CA VAL A 342 14.87 -7.06 5.80
C VAL A 342 15.00 -6.50 7.21
N GLU A 343 13.89 -6.52 7.99
CA GLU A 343 13.88 -6.04 9.39
C GLU A 343 14.85 -6.85 10.27
N ALA A 344 14.92 -8.16 10.08
CA ALA A 344 15.84 -9.02 10.81
C ALA A 344 17.32 -8.80 10.41
N LEU A 345 17.60 -8.60 9.12
CA LEU A 345 18.97 -8.50 8.62
C LEU A 345 19.60 -7.12 8.81
N ASN A 346 18.81 -6.04 8.73
CA ASN A 346 19.34 -4.68 8.76
C ASN A 346 20.13 -4.34 10.04
N PRO A 347 19.67 -4.70 11.26
CA PRO A 347 20.41 -4.46 12.49
C PRO A 347 21.81 -5.13 12.51
N PHE A 348 21.92 -6.32 11.92
CA PHE A 348 23.23 -6.99 11.80
C PHE A 348 24.16 -6.21 10.88
N VAL A 349 23.66 -5.72 9.75
CA VAL A 349 24.43 -4.96 8.76
C VAL A 349 24.88 -3.60 9.31
N GLU A 350 24.10 -2.98 10.15
CA GLU A 350 24.42 -1.72 10.82
C GLU A 350 25.34 -1.88 12.03
N SER A 351 25.56 -3.11 12.50
CA SER A 351 26.43 -3.36 13.66
C SER A 351 27.90 -3.14 13.34
N ASP A 352 28.66 -2.66 14.34
CA ASP A 352 30.12 -2.44 14.21
C ASP A 352 30.90 -3.70 13.81
N ASN A 353 30.40 -4.86 14.22
CA ASN A 353 31.04 -6.15 13.96
C ASN A 353 30.79 -6.69 12.53
N PHE A 354 29.87 -6.08 11.78
CA PHE A 354 29.47 -6.63 10.48
C PHE A 354 30.61 -6.73 9.46
N LYS A 355 31.61 -5.84 9.53
CA LYS A 355 32.79 -5.90 8.65
C LYS A 355 33.52 -7.24 8.76
N ASP A 356 33.69 -7.73 9.97
CA ASP A 356 34.36 -9.01 10.23
C ASP A 356 33.54 -10.19 9.72
N TYR A 357 32.22 -10.15 9.94
CA TYR A 357 31.29 -11.15 9.39
C TYR A 357 31.30 -11.14 7.87
N SER A 358 31.19 -9.96 7.27
CA SER A 358 31.13 -9.78 5.81
C SER A 358 32.35 -10.39 5.09
N ALA A 359 33.55 -10.28 5.66
CA ALA A 359 34.75 -10.85 5.07
C ALA A 359 34.68 -12.39 5.00
N THR A 360 34.32 -13.05 6.09
CA THR A 360 34.18 -14.50 6.19
C THR A 360 33.12 -15.02 5.22
N PHE A 361 31.92 -14.40 5.21
CA PHE A 361 30.81 -14.87 4.39
C PHE A 361 30.97 -14.55 2.89
N LYS A 362 31.67 -13.48 2.52
CA LYS A 362 32.10 -13.25 1.13
C LYS A 362 33.06 -14.34 0.66
N ARG A 363 33.93 -14.83 1.54
CA ARG A 363 34.81 -15.95 1.22
C ARG A 363 34.02 -17.23 0.98
N VAL A 364 33.02 -17.53 1.82
CA VAL A 364 32.04 -18.62 1.61
C VAL A 364 31.40 -18.51 0.23
N ALA A 365 30.82 -17.35 -0.09
CA ALA A 365 30.16 -17.12 -1.38
C ALA A 365 31.09 -17.26 -2.58
N ASN A 366 32.35 -16.82 -2.48
CA ASN A 366 33.34 -16.93 -3.56
C ASN A 366 33.72 -18.38 -3.84
N ILE A 367 33.87 -19.22 -2.81
CA ILE A 367 34.23 -20.65 -2.97
C ILE A 367 33.15 -21.41 -3.73
N VAL A 368 31.86 -21.03 -3.51
CA VAL A 368 30.73 -21.73 -4.11
C VAL A 368 30.27 -21.14 -5.45
N LYS A 369 30.96 -20.13 -5.96
CA LYS A 369 30.58 -19.41 -7.18
C LYS A 369 30.37 -20.31 -8.39
N ASP A 370 31.23 -21.35 -8.53
CA ASP A 370 31.24 -22.26 -9.67
C ASP A 370 30.48 -23.59 -9.36
N ILE A 371 29.74 -23.65 -8.25
CA ILE A 371 29.01 -24.85 -7.86
C ILE A 371 27.53 -24.61 -8.17
N GLU A 372 26.90 -25.57 -8.81
CA GLU A 372 25.43 -25.58 -8.91
C GLU A 372 24.85 -25.86 -7.52
N ILE A 373 24.36 -24.79 -6.89
CA ILE A 373 23.85 -24.83 -5.52
C ILE A 373 22.43 -25.37 -5.54
N ASN A 374 22.26 -26.62 -5.18
CA ASN A 374 20.96 -27.28 -5.06
C ASN A 374 20.87 -28.10 -3.75
N SER A 375 19.68 -28.57 -3.41
CA SER A 375 19.42 -29.35 -2.21
C SER A 375 20.06 -30.76 -2.20
N SER A 376 20.65 -31.19 -3.32
CA SER A 376 21.24 -32.53 -3.48
C SER A 376 22.72 -32.61 -3.15
N LEU A 377 23.33 -31.51 -2.63
CA LEU A 377 24.73 -31.51 -2.21
C LEU A 377 24.96 -32.53 -1.08
N ASN A 378 25.64 -33.63 -1.40
CA ASN A 378 25.95 -34.68 -0.43
C ASN A 378 27.26 -34.38 0.29
N ILE A 379 27.28 -34.65 1.61
CA ILE A 379 28.47 -34.54 2.46
C ILE A 379 28.71 -35.91 3.06
N GLU A 380 29.91 -36.44 2.84
CA GLU A 380 30.38 -37.73 3.36
C GLU A 380 31.32 -37.50 4.54
N GLU A 381 30.86 -37.79 5.77
CA GLU A 381 31.68 -37.60 7.00
C GLU A 381 32.95 -38.42 7.01
N THR A 382 33.00 -39.54 6.26
CA THR A 382 34.15 -40.41 6.12
C THR A 382 35.30 -39.78 5.34
N LEU A 383 35.03 -38.74 4.57
CA LEU A 383 36.01 -37.96 3.79
C LEU A 383 36.61 -36.77 4.56
N PHE A 384 36.20 -36.58 5.81
CA PHE A 384 36.76 -35.54 6.67
C PHE A 384 38.12 -35.99 7.20
N GLU A 385 39.16 -35.22 6.86
CA GLU A 385 40.52 -35.46 7.33
C GLU A 385 40.89 -34.64 8.56
N GLN A 386 40.24 -33.45 8.75
CA GLN A 386 40.58 -32.53 9.81
C GLN A 386 39.39 -32.31 10.74
N ASP A 387 39.69 -31.98 12.01
CA ASP A 387 38.67 -31.74 13.03
C ASP A 387 37.80 -30.52 12.70
N GLU A 388 38.36 -29.51 12.04
CA GLU A 388 37.67 -28.30 11.62
C GLU A 388 36.54 -28.58 10.62
N GLU A 389 36.67 -29.61 9.77
CA GLU A 389 35.60 -30.06 8.87
C GLU A 389 34.45 -30.64 9.67
N ARG A 390 34.75 -31.44 10.69
CA ARG A 390 33.75 -32.05 11.60
C ARG A 390 33.07 -30.99 12.45
N ASP A 391 33.82 -30.06 13.01
CA ASP A 391 33.31 -29.01 13.88
C ASP A 391 32.35 -28.08 13.12
N LEU A 392 32.73 -27.66 11.92
CA LEU A 392 31.85 -26.84 11.07
C LEU A 392 30.59 -27.62 10.67
N TYR A 393 30.74 -28.86 10.23
CA TYR A 393 29.61 -29.70 9.84
C TYR A 393 28.64 -29.92 10.99
N ASN A 394 29.14 -30.29 12.19
CA ASN A 394 28.31 -30.55 13.35
C ASN A 394 27.60 -29.28 13.84
N SER A 395 28.29 -28.15 13.84
CA SER A 395 27.70 -26.86 14.22
C SER A 395 26.61 -26.45 13.23
N PHE A 396 26.84 -26.56 11.94
CA PHE A 396 25.83 -26.28 10.91
C PHE A 396 24.64 -27.25 10.96
N LYS A 397 24.89 -28.55 11.17
CA LYS A 397 23.86 -29.58 11.30
C LYS A 397 22.90 -29.30 12.46
N LYS A 398 23.41 -28.81 13.59
CA LYS A 398 22.59 -28.36 14.72
C LYS A 398 21.66 -27.22 14.32
N ILE A 399 22.19 -26.21 13.63
CA ILE A 399 21.39 -25.08 13.15
C ILE A 399 20.32 -25.55 12.18
N LYS A 400 20.66 -26.38 11.21
CA LYS A 400 19.74 -26.91 10.21
C LYS A 400 18.59 -27.75 10.81
N THR A 401 18.81 -28.39 11.96
CA THR A 401 17.81 -29.20 12.66
C THR A 401 17.04 -28.44 13.73
N SER A 402 17.43 -27.19 14.00
CA SER A 402 16.71 -26.30 14.94
C SER A 402 15.44 -25.74 14.30
N ASN A 403 14.42 -25.53 15.11
CA ASN A 403 13.20 -24.85 14.71
C ASN A 403 13.27 -23.41 15.21
N PHE A 404 13.51 -22.48 14.32
CA PHE A 404 13.50 -21.07 14.61
C PHE A 404 12.09 -20.49 14.45
N VAL A 405 11.71 -19.58 15.32
CA VAL A 405 10.39 -18.91 15.28
C VAL A 405 10.48 -17.64 14.45
N THR A 406 11.65 -17.01 14.47
CA THR A 406 11.88 -15.73 13.75
C THR A 406 13.14 -15.81 12.87
N PHE A 407 13.24 -14.92 11.90
CA PHE A 407 14.46 -14.79 11.07
C PHE A 407 15.64 -14.22 11.87
N ASP A 408 15.39 -13.44 12.93
CA ASP A 408 16.44 -12.93 13.83
C ASP A 408 17.16 -14.09 14.51
N GLU A 409 16.41 -15.05 15.10
CA GLU A 409 16.96 -16.24 15.75
C GLU A 409 17.78 -17.08 14.75
N GLU A 410 17.26 -17.27 13.54
CA GLU A 410 17.96 -18.04 12.49
C GLU A 410 19.23 -17.34 12.04
N LEU A 411 19.21 -16.01 11.87
CA LEU A 411 20.38 -15.19 11.52
C LEU A 411 21.45 -15.21 12.62
N GLU A 412 21.06 -15.04 13.88
CA GLU A 412 21.99 -15.14 15.02
C GLU A 412 22.70 -16.49 15.04
N ALA A 413 21.96 -17.59 14.86
CA ALA A 413 22.52 -18.91 14.80
C ALA A 413 23.48 -19.09 13.61
N LEU A 414 23.12 -18.60 12.43
CA LEU A 414 23.98 -18.67 11.24
C LEU A 414 25.24 -17.83 11.39
N PHE A 415 25.14 -16.61 11.94
CA PHE A 415 26.30 -15.76 12.19
C PHE A 415 27.22 -16.34 13.29
N SER A 416 26.69 -17.12 14.23
CA SER A 416 27.49 -17.82 15.24
C SER A 416 28.46 -18.87 14.67
N LEU A 417 28.32 -19.25 13.38
CA LEU A 417 29.26 -20.15 12.68
C LEU A 417 30.57 -19.47 12.30
N LYS A 418 30.70 -18.15 12.47
CA LYS A 418 31.92 -17.42 12.08
C LYS A 418 33.22 -18.04 12.63
N PRO A 419 33.35 -18.35 13.95
CA PRO A 419 34.57 -18.95 14.49
C PRO A 419 34.94 -20.29 13.83
N GLN A 420 33.96 -21.16 13.55
CA GLN A 420 34.15 -22.44 12.88
C GLN A 420 34.54 -22.24 11.42
N LEU A 421 33.92 -21.28 10.73
CA LEU A 421 34.29 -20.93 9.35
C LEU A 421 35.72 -20.37 9.25
N ASP A 422 36.08 -19.46 10.17
CA ASP A 422 37.40 -18.89 10.21
C ASP A 422 38.48 -19.98 10.47
N SER A 423 38.26 -20.88 11.44
CA SER A 423 39.16 -22.00 11.73
C SER A 423 39.25 -22.97 10.55
N PHE A 424 38.08 -23.27 9.90
CA PHE A 424 38.08 -24.09 8.68
C PHE A 424 38.90 -23.46 7.57
N PHE A 425 38.72 -22.17 7.28
CA PHE A 425 39.46 -21.49 6.23
C PHE A 425 40.97 -21.28 6.53
N GLU A 426 41.34 -21.26 7.80
CA GLU A 426 42.73 -21.15 8.22
C GLU A 426 43.50 -22.49 8.05
N LYS A 427 42.84 -23.59 8.39
CA LYS A 427 43.51 -24.88 8.47
C LYS A 427 43.18 -25.86 7.34
N VAL A 428 42.00 -25.76 6.72
CA VAL A 428 41.54 -26.69 5.68
C VAL A 428 41.83 -26.13 4.29
N PHE A 429 42.61 -26.85 3.51
CA PHE A 429 42.86 -26.53 2.10
C PHE A 429 41.70 -27.02 1.24
N VAL A 430 40.76 -26.14 0.87
CA VAL A 430 39.53 -26.49 0.14
C VAL A 430 39.79 -27.12 -1.22
N ASN A 431 40.80 -26.62 -1.96
CA ASN A 431 41.21 -27.15 -3.29
C ASN A 431 42.16 -28.32 -3.15
N HIS A 432 41.76 -29.36 -2.42
CA HIS A 432 42.55 -30.56 -2.22
C HIS A 432 42.90 -31.26 -3.55
N GLU A 433 44.04 -32.03 -3.58
CA GLU A 433 44.46 -32.77 -4.77
C GLU A 433 43.49 -33.91 -5.12
N ASP A 434 42.93 -34.57 -4.10
CA ASP A 434 41.88 -35.58 -4.28
C ASP A 434 40.54 -34.87 -4.57
N GLU A 435 39.99 -35.12 -5.76
CA GLU A 435 38.75 -34.50 -6.23
C GLU A 435 37.51 -34.87 -5.35
N LYS A 436 37.53 -36.02 -4.68
CA LYS A 436 36.43 -36.42 -3.78
C LYS A 436 36.45 -35.57 -2.52
N ILE A 437 37.60 -35.41 -1.91
CA ILE A 437 37.80 -34.57 -0.71
C ILE A 437 37.50 -33.12 -1.04
N LYS A 438 38.03 -32.63 -2.16
CA LYS A 438 37.78 -31.28 -2.66
C LYS A 438 36.28 -31.02 -2.84
N THR A 439 35.57 -31.95 -3.50
CA THR A 439 34.14 -31.82 -3.73
C THR A 439 33.35 -31.86 -2.40
N ASN A 440 33.73 -32.73 -1.47
CA ASN A 440 33.13 -32.83 -0.15
C ASN A 440 33.27 -31.53 0.66
N ARG A 441 34.48 -30.93 0.68
CA ARG A 441 34.75 -29.65 1.32
C ARG A 441 33.96 -28.49 0.70
N LYS A 442 33.88 -28.47 -0.64
CA LYS A 442 33.05 -27.49 -1.36
C LYS A 442 31.55 -27.67 -1.07
N ASN A 443 31.06 -28.91 -0.99
CA ASN A 443 29.69 -29.20 -0.66
C ASN A 443 29.33 -28.74 0.76
N LEU A 444 30.25 -28.91 1.72
CA LEU A 444 30.03 -28.41 3.09
C LEU A 444 29.85 -26.88 3.10
N ILE A 445 30.75 -26.15 2.45
CA ILE A 445 30.68 -24.68 2.34
C ILE A 445 29.42 -24.27 1.56
N ALA A 446 29.05 -24.99 0.50
CA ALA A 446 27.83 -24.71 -0.27
C ALA A 446 26.55 -24.92 0.56
N GLN A 447 26.50 -25.93 1.43
CA GLN A 447 25.34 -26.09 2.34
C GLN A 447 25.25 -24.96 3.37
N VAL A 448 26.38 -24.50 3.91
CA VAL A 448 26.40 -23.31 4.81
C VAL A 448 25.90 -22.08 4.06
N TYR A 449 26.36 -21.84 2.83
CA TYR A 449 25.90 -20.74 1.99
C TYR A 449 24.38 -20.81 1.72
N LEU A 450 23.84 -22.02 1.45
CA LEU A 450 22.40 -22.24 1.27
C LEU A 450 21.62 -21.86 2.51
N GLY A 451 22.16 -22.16 3.72
CA GLY A 451 21.54 -21.72 4.98
C GLY A 451 21.31 -20.22 4.99
N PHE A 452 22.33 -19.43 4.68
CA PHE A 452 22.18 -17.97 4.58
C PHE A 452 21.26 -17.55 3.43
N ARG A 453 21.37 -18.21 2.27
CA ARG A 453 20.59 -17.85 1.09
C ARG A 453 19.08 -18.07 1.26
N ASN A 454 18.66 -18.93 2.19
CA ASN A 454 17.24 -19.05 2.55
C ASN A 454 16.65 -17.72 3.10
N ILE A 455 17.50 -16.87 3.68
CA ILE A 455 17.13 -15.55 4.18
C ILE A 455 17.55 -14.49 3.18
N ALA A 456 18.84 -14.43 2.85
CA ALA A 456 19.42 -13.40 1.98
C ALA A 456 20.69 -13.89 1.28
N ASP A 457 20.94 -13.43 0.06
CA ASP A 457 22.21 -13.64 -0.62
C ASP A 457 23.26 -12.65 -0.11
N ILE A 458 23.97 -13.05 0.93
CA ILE A 458 24.91 -12.20 1.68
C ILE A 458 26.05 -11.59 0.85
N LYS A 459 26.35 -12.12 -0.36
CA LYS A 459 27.36 -11.54 -1.25
C LYS A 459 26.95 -10.16 -1.79
N GLU A 460 25.65 -9.89 -1.83
CA GLU A 460 25.11 -8.64 -2.35
C GLU A 460 25.22 -7.48 -1.34
N ILE A 461 25.54 -7.78 -0.07
CA ILE A 461 25.61 -6.76 0.98
C ILE A 461 26.95 -6.04 0.88
N THR A 462 26.89 -4.71 0.79
CA THR A 462 28.04 -3.80 0.84
C THR A 462 27.84 -2.77 1.95
N ILE A 463 28.96 -2.44 2.62
CA ILE A 463 29.01 -1.45 3.71
C ILE A 463 29.50 -0.14 3.12
#